data_8ecf31220006fb07e6b5236bf9f54008
#
_entry.id   8ecf31220006fb07e6b5236bf9f54008
#
_cell.length_a   1.000
_cell.length_b   1.000
_cell.length_c   1.000
_cell.angle_alpha   90.00
_cell.angle_beta   90.00
_cell.angle_gamma   90.00
#
_symmetry.space_group_name_H-M   'P 1'
#
loop_
_entity.id
_entity.type
_entity.pdbx_description
1 polymer ?
#
loop_
_entity_poly.entity_id
_entity_poly.type
_entity_poly.pdbx_seq_one_letter_code
_entity_poly.pdbx_strand_id
1 'polypeptide(L)'
;LGEELLEPTRIYAQDCLAIARDDSIEIKAFSHITGGGLAANIARVLPPGLHLDVSRDSWTPQPVFTLIGELGDVETGELERTFNMGIGMLAIVSPQSVDATLALLQARGVESWRCGEVRSATDSDRSDAPAKGGAGGSVQLLGSYCN
;
A
#
# COMPACT_ATOMS: atom_id res chain seq x y z
N LEU A 1 19.17 -14.67 -2.11
CA LEU A 1 18.70 -13.86 -3.26
C LEU A 1 17.88 -14.70 -4.25
N GLY A 2 18.40 -15.81 -4.80
CA GLY A 2 17.68 -16.62 -5.78
C GLY A 2 16.37 -17.22 -5.26
N GLU A 3 16.36 -17.76 -4.05
CA GLU A 3 15.16 -18.30 -3.38
C GLU A 3 14.14 -17.20 -3.13
N GLU A 4 14.57 -16.04 -2.66
CA GLU A 4 13.72 -14.87 -2.41
C GLU A 4 13.04 -14.33 -3.69
N LEU A 5 13.79 -14.28 -4.79
CA LEU A 5 13.26 -13.83 -6.09
C LEU A 5 12.30 -14.83 -6.73
N LEU A 6 12.38 -16.11 -6.33
CA LEU A 6 11.50 -17.19 -6.81
C LEU A 6 10.30 -17.44 -5.87
N GLU A 7 10.18 -16.70 -4.77
CA GLU A 7 9.04 -16.83 -3.87
C GLU A 7 7.75 -16.51 -4.63
N PRO A 8 6.73 -17.41 -4.58
CA PRO A 8 5.48 -17.19 -5.29
C PRO A 8 4.74 -15.95 -4.75
N THR A 9 4.12 -15.19 -5.65
CA THR A 9 3.24 -14.09 -5.28
C THR A 9 2.13 -14.56 -4.34
N ARG A 10 1.95 -13.89 -3.22
CA ARG A 10 0.89 -14.20 -2.26
C ARG A 10 -0.50 -14.05 -2.89
N ILE A 11 -1.39 -14.99 -2.59
CA ILE A 11 -2.79 -14.96 -3.01
C ILE A 11 -3.61 -14.29 -1.90
N TYR A 12 -4.13 -13.09 -2.17
CA TYR A 12 -4.90 -12.29 -1.19
C TYR A 12 -6.41 -12.55 -1.20
N ALA A 13 -6.91 -13.36 -2.14
CA ALA A 13 -8.34 -13.51 -2.39
C ALA A 13 -9.15 -13.93 -1.16
N GLN A 14 -8.65 -14.91 -0.39
CA GLN A 14 -9.34 -15.41 0.80
C GLN A 14 -9.36 -14.38 1.95
N ASP A 15 -8.29 -13.59 2.09
CA ASP A 15 -8.18 -12.58 3.13
C ASP A 15 -9.04 -11.37 2.81
N CYS A 16 -9.01 -10.88 1.57
CA CYS A 16 -9.90 -9.83 1.10
C CYS A 16 -11.38 -10.22 1.20
N LEU A 17 -11.71 -11.48 0.86
CA LEU A 17 -13.06 -12.00 0.95
C LEU A 17 -13.53 -12.10 2.42
N ALA A 18 -12.65 -12.47 3.34
CA ALA A 18 -12.95 -12.50 4.77
C ALA A 18 -13.29 -11.10 5.30
N ILE A 19 -12.50 -10.08 4.94
CA ILE A 19 -12.79 -8.69 5.26
C ILE A 19 -14.14 -8.26 4.67
N ALA A 20 -14.37 -8.53 3.39
CA ALA A 20 -15.58 -8.09 2.68
C ALA A 20 -16.88 -8.75 3.16
N ARG A 21 -16.79 -9.88 3.86
CA ARG A 21 -17.94 -10.62 4.41
C ARG A 21 -18.17 -10.41 5.90
N ASP A 22 -17.29 -9.68 6.56
CA ASP A 22 -17.42 -9.40 7.99
C ASP A 22 -18.30 -8.17 8.17
N ASP A 23 -19.48 -8.36 8.75
CA ASP A 23 -20.48 -7.29 8.96
C ASP A 23 -19.99 -6.19 9.91
N SER A 24 -18.92 -6.43 10.69
CA SER A 24 -18.30 -5.45 11.57
C SER A 24 -17.28 -4.55 10.87
N ILE A 25 -16.92 -4.89 9.60
CA ILE A 25 -15.91 -4.18 8.84
C ILE A 25 -16.53 -3.43 7.65
N GLU A 26 -16.48 -2.10 7.72
CA GLU A 26 -16.89 -1.27 6.60
C GLU A 26 -15.70 -1.05 5.66
N ILE A 27 -15.54 -1.95 4.68
CA ILE A 27 -14.53 -1.83 3.62
C ILE A 27 -14.98 -0.81 2.57
N LYS A 28 -14.06 0.08 2.15
CA LYS A 28 -14.29 1.07 1.10
C LYS A 28 -13.64 0.66 -0.22
N ALA A 29 -12.41 0.17 -0.18
CA ALA A 29 -11.68 -0.27 -1.38
C ALA A 29 -10.54 -1.22 -1.02
N PHE A 30 -10.13 -2.02 -2.01
CA PHE A 30 -8.86 -2.74 -2.01
C PHE A 30 -7.99 -2.23 -3.16
N SER A 31 -6.68 -2.11 -2.91
CA SER A 31 -5.69 -1.84 -3.94
C SER A 31 -4.65 -2.94 -3.95
N HIS A 32 -4.56 -3.69 -5.04
CA HIS A 32 -3.47 -4.64 -5.27
C HIS A 32 -2.29 -3.87 -5.86
N ILE A 33 -1.18 -3.87 -5.13
CA ILE A 33 0.01 -3.13 -5.51
C ILE A 33 0.85 -3.98 -6.47
N THR A 34 0.90 -3.54 -7.70
CA THR A 34 1.60 -4.18 -8.82
C THR A 34 2.60 -3.20 -9.44
N GLY A 35 3.12 -3.48 -10.62
CA GLY A 35 4.00 -2.54 -11.34
C GLY A 35 3.40 -1.12 -11.39
N GLY A 36 4.24 -0.12 -11.19
CA GLY A 36 3.85 1.27 -11.01
C GLY A 36 3.83 1.73 -9.53
N GLY A 37 4.17 0.83 -8.60
CA GLY A 37 4.38 1.15 -7.18
C GLY A 37 3.12 1.48 -6.38
N LEU A 38 3.32 1.87 -5.12
CA LEU A 38 2.22 2.14 -4.20
C LEU A 38 1.34 3.30 -4.67
N ALA A 39 1.93 4.48 -4.88
CA ALA A 39 1.17 5.71 -5.10
C ALA A 39 0.20 5.59 -6.28
N ALA A 40 0.67 5.12 -7.45
CA ALA A 40 -0.17 5.02 -8.65
C ALA A 40 -1.28 3.96 -8.53
N ASN A 41 -1.01 2.83 -7.86
CA ASN A 41 -2.00 1.78 -7.66
C ASN A 41 -3.06 2.17 -6.62
N ILE A 42 -2.69 2.91 -5.58
CA ILE A 42 -3.65 3.39 -4.57
C ILE A 42 -4.47 4.55 -5.13
N ALA A 43 -3.83 5.53 -5.79
CA ALA A 43 -4.51 6.68 -6.36
C ALA A 43 -5.68 6.30 -7.27
N ARG A 44 -5.57 5.22 -8.05
CA ARG A 44 -6.64 4.78 -8.96
C ARG A 44 -7.90 4.25 -8.25
N VAL A 45 -7.80 3.82 -7.00
CA VAL A 45 -8.96 3.34 -6.22
C VAL A 45 -9.54 4.41 -5.32
N LEU A 46 -8.86 5.55 -5.19
CA LEU A 46 -9.35 6.72 -4.50
C LEU A 46 -10.19 7.58 -5.47
N PRO A 47 -11.40 8.01 -5.08
CA PRO A 47 -12.15 9.02 -5.82
C PRO A 47 -11.34 10.32 -5.97
N PRO A 48 -11.51 11.06 -7.07
CA PRO A 48 -11.00 12.42 -7.20
C PRO A 48 -11.43 13.30 -6.01
N GLY A 49 -10.54 14.16 -5.54
CA GLY A 49 -10.77 15.00 -4.36
C GLY A 49 -10.46 14.34 -3.03
N LEU A 50 -9.97 13.10 -3.04
CA LEU A 50 -9.40 12.44 -1.85
C LEU A 50 -7.89 12.34 -1.95
N HIS A 51 -7.25 12.37 -0.79
CA HIS A 51 -5.81 12.26 -0.62
C HIS A 51 -5.47 11.22 0.45
N LEU A 52 -4.40 10.47 0.22
CA LEU A 52 -3.83 9.54 1.21
C LEU A 52 -2.38 9.89 1.48
N ASP A 53 -2.08 10.16 2.74
CA ASP A 53 -0.71 10.21 3.25
C ASP A 53 -0.31 8.80 3.74
N VAL A 54 0.73 8.22 3.12
CA VAL A 54 1.29 6.92 3.49
C VAL A 54 2.58 7.14 4.27
N SER A 55 2.67 6.64 5.51
CA SER A 55 3.87 6.76 6.34
C SER A 55 4.86 5.64 6.04
N ARG A 56 6.04 5.99 5.51
CA ARG A 56 7.16 5.06 5.31
C ARG A 56 7.67 4.46 6.62
N ASP A 57 7.53 5.20 7.72
CA ASP A 57 7.95 4.74 9.06
C ASP A 57 7.13 3.55 9.58
N SER A 58 6.02 3.21 8.90
CA SER A 58 5.13 2.16 9.34
C SER A 58 5.57 0.74 8.97
N TRP A 59 6.60 0.59 8.12
CA TRP A 59 7.16 -0.74 7.77
C TRP A 59 8.62 -0.66 7.33
N THR A 60 9.26 -1.82 7.27
CA THR A 60 10.61 -2.00 6.70
C THR A 60 10.49 -2.81 5.42
N PRO A 61 10.86 -2.24 4.24
CA PRO A 61 10.94 -3.00 3.01
C PRO A 61 11.93 -4.17 3.11
N GLN A 62 11.68 -5.24 2.37
CA GLN A 62 12.61 -6.37 2.34
C GLN A 62 14.00 -5.94 1.81
N PRO A 63 15.10 -6.54 2.32
CA PRO A 63 16.47 -6.17 1.96
C PRO A 63 16.77 -6.22 0.45
N VAL A 64 16.01 -6.99 -0.32
CA VAL A 64 16.15 -7.09 -1.77
C VAL A 64 15.98 -5.73 -2.47
N PHE A 65 15.10 -4.86 -1.97
CA PHE A 65 14.90 -3.53 -2.56
C PHE A 65 16.11 -2.62 -2.35
N THR A 66 16.70 -2.67 -1.15
CA THR A 66 17.95 -1.96 -0.86
C THR A 66 19.08 -2.46 -1.76
N LEU A 67 19.21 -3.78 -1.89
CA LEU A 67 20.23 -4.39 -2.74
C LEU A 67 20.07 -3.97 -4.22
N ILE A 68 18.83 -3.95 -4.74
CA ILE A 68 18.57 -3.50 -6.12
C ILE A 68 18.95 -2.02 -6.29
N GLY A 69 18.59 -1.18 -5.31
CA GLY A 69 18.95 0.24 -5.32
C GLY A 69 20.46 0.47 -5.35
N GLU A 70 21.20 -0.22 -4.47
CA GLU A 70 22.65 -0.09 -4.36
C GLU A 70 23.38 -0.63 -5.61
N LEU A 71 23.00 -1.82 -6.11
CA LEU A 71 23.64 -2.41 -7.27
C LEU A 71 23.29 -1.71 -8.58
N GLY A 72 22.09 -1.15 -8.67
CA GLY A 72 21.60 -0.47 -9.87
C GLY A 72 21.82 1.04 -9.86
N ASP A 73 22.37 1.61 -8.78
CA ASP A 73 22.45 3.07 -8.56
C ASP A 73 21.08 3.75 -8.79
N VAL A 74 20.02 3.14 -8.20
CA VAL A 74 18.63 3.56 -8.39
C VAL A 74 18.13 4.29 -7.14
N GLU A 75 17.66 5.51 -7.32
CA GLU A 75 17.08 6.32 -6.26
C GLU A 75 15.81 5.68 -5.66
N THR A 76 15.62 5.85 -4.34
CA THR A 76 14.46 5.29 -3.61
C THR A 76 13.13 5.64 -4.27
N GLY A 77 12.95 6.89 -4.72
CA GLY A 77 11.70 7.31 -5.39
C GLY A 77 11.44 6.58 -6.71
N GLU A 78 12.48 6.09 -7.40
CA GLU A 78 12.32 5.28 -8.60
C GLU A 78 11.98 3.83 -8.27
N LEU A 79 12.57 3.28 -7.19
CA LEU A 79 12.17 1.98 -6.65
C LEU A 79 10.69 1.98 -6.27
N GLU A 80 10.22 3.01 -5.58
CA GLU A 80 8.81 3.19 -5.18
C GLU A 80 7.85 3.32 -6.35
N ARG A 81 8.29 3.90 -7.47
CA ARG A 81 7.50 3.96 -8.71
C ARG A 81 7.46 2.66 -9.47
N THR A 82 8.41 1.78 -9.23
CA THR A 82 8.56 0.51 -9.94
C THR A 82 8.02 -0.67 -9.14
N PHE A 83 8.35 -0.74 -7.86
CA PHE A 83 8.08 -1.87 -6.99
C PHE A 83 7.01 -1.56 -5.93
N ASN A 84 6.48 -2.61 -5.33
CA ASN A 84 5.52 -2.53 -4.24
C ASN A 84 6.16 -2.25 -2.87
N MET A 85 7.48 -2.23 -2.77
CA MET A 85 8.27 -1.99 -1.55
C MET A 85 7.85 -2.87 -0.37
N GLY A 86 7.34 -4.09 -0.65
CA GLY A 86 6.89 -5.05 0.35
C GLY A 86 5.40 -5.00 0.68
N ILE A 87 4.65 -4.03 0.19
CA ILE A 87 3.19 -3.96 0.37
C ILE A 87 2.48 -4.51 -0.87
N GLY A 88 1.97 -5.74 -0.79
CA GLY A 88 1.27 -6.35 -1.93
C GLY A 88 -0.22 -5.99 -2.02
N MET A 89 -0.88 -5.74 -0.88
CA MET A 89 -2.30 -5.41 -0.83
C MET A 89 -2.55 -4.30 0.20
N LEU A 90 -3.42 -3.36 -0.15
CA LEU A 90 -3.88 -2.31 0.76
C LEU A 90 -5.41 -2.35 0.83
N ALA A 91 -5.95 -2.27 2.05
CA ALA A 91 -7.38 -2.14 2.32
C ALA A 91 -7.69 -0.75 2.88
N ILE A 92 -8.68 -0.08 2.32
CA ILE A 92 -9.21 1.18 2.84
C ILE A 92 -10.52 0.87 3.57
N VAL A 93 -10.52 1.09 4.87
CA VAL A 93 -11.67 0.80 5.74
C VAL A 93 -12.13 2.07 6.45
N SER A 94 -13.35 2.07 7.02
CA SER A 94 -13.75 3.15 7.90
C SER A 94 -12.88 3.22 9.17
N PRO A 95 -12.69 4.38 9.80
CA PRO A 95 -11.86 4.50 11.01
C PRO A 95 -12.30 3.54 12.13
N GLN A 96 -13.59 3.29 12.27
CA GLN A 96 -14.16 2.39 13.27
C GLN A 96 -13.86 0.91 13.00
N SER A 97 -13.55 0.56 11.77
CA SER A 97 -13.28 -0.82 11.34
C SER A 97 -11.81 -1.20 11.38
N VAL A 98 -10.90 -0.27 11.71
CA VAL A 98 -9.45 -0.51 11.66
C VAL A 98 -9.06 -1.66 12.59
N ASP A 99 -9.45 -1.59 13.87
CA ASP A 99 -9.07 -2.60 14.87
C ASP A 99 -9.65 -3.98 14.54
N ALA A 100 -10.91 -4.03 14.10
CA ALA A 100 -11.56 -5.28 13.68
C ALA A 100 -10.84 -5.89 12.46
N THR A 101 -10.46 -5.06 11.49
CA THR A 101 -9.72 -5.51 10.30
C THR A 101 -8.35 -6.09 10.67
N LEU A 102 -7.58 -5.39 11.52
CA LEU A 102 -6.28 -5.85 11.98
C LEU A 102 -6.39 -7.16 12.78
N ALA A 103 -7.37 -7.26 13.68
CA ALA A 103 -7.62 -8.49 14.46
C ALA A 103 -8.00 -9.68 13.56
N LEU A 104 -8.87 -9.46 12.56
CA LEU A 104 -9.25 -10.51 11.60
C LEU A 104 -8.05 -11.00 10.80
N LEU A 105 -7.21 -10.09 10.29
CA LEU A 105 -6.02 -10.46 9.52
C LEU A 105 -4.98 -11.18 10.39
N GLN A 106 -4.76 -10.71 11.62
CA GLN A 106 -3.88 -11.38 12.58
C GLN A 106 -4.34 -12.81 12.89
N ALA A 107 -5.64 -13.02 13.13
CA ALA A 107 -6.21 -14.35 13.36
C ALA A 107 -6.04 -15.30 12.16
N ARG A 108 -5.86 -14.75 10.96
CA ARG A 108 -5.57 -15.48 9.71
C ARG A 108 -4.07 -15.64 9.43
N GLY A 109 -3.20 -15.16 10.32
CA GLY A 109 -1.74 -15.19 10.14
C GLY A 109 -1.24 -14.23 9.06
N VAL A 110 -1.98 -13.15 8.79
CA VAL A 110 -1.60 -12.10 7.85
C VAL A 110 -0.98 -10.94 8.61
N GLU A 111 0.30 -10.68 8.38
CA GLU A 111 0.94 -9.49 8.89
C GLU A 111 0.27 -8.25 8.27
N SER A 112 -0.18 -7.33 9.13
CA SER A 112 -0.91 -6.15 8.71
C SER A 112 -0.76 -5.01 9.72
N TRP A 113 -0.78 -3.79 9.21
CA TRP A 113 -0.65 -2.58 10.03
C TRP A 113 -1.35 -1.39 9.36
N ARG A 114 -1.59 -0.33 10.13
CA ARG A 114 -2.07 0.94 9.59
C ARG A 114 -0.89 1.72 9.01
N CYS A 115 -0.92 2.01 7.71
CA CYS A 115 0.13 2.75 7.02
C CYS A 115 -0.25 4.18 6.65
N GLY A 116 -1.50 4.60 6.86
CA GLY A 116 -1.93 5.94 6.47
C GLY A 116 -3.38 6.25 6.76
N GLU A 117 -3.82 7.43 6.30
CA GLU A 117 -5.19 7.90 6.47
C GLU A 117 -5.67 8.66 5.22
N VAL A 118 -6.90 8.33 4.78
CA VAL A 118 -7.56 9.02 3.68
C VAL A 118 -8.31 10.25 4.20
N ARG A 119 -8.14 11.38 3.56
CA ARG A 119 -8.80 12.65 3.85
C ARG A 119 -9.24 13.38 2.59
N SER A 120 -9.98 14.44 2.72
CA SER A 120 -10.25 15.36 1.60
C SER A 120 -8.93 16.00 1.12
N ALA A 121 -8.75 16.03 -0.20
CA ALA A 121 -7.61 16.70 -0.80
C ALA A 121 -7.72 18.22 -0.66
N THR A 122 -6.57 18.88 -0.57
CA THR A 122 -6.41 20.34 -0.55
C THR A 122 -5.58 20.79 -1.76
N ASP A 123 -5.59 22.07 -2.08
CA ASP A 123 -4.81 22.62 -3.20
C ASP A 123 -3.28 22.49 -3.02
N SER A 124 -2.82 22.26 -1.78
CA SER A 124 -1.41 22.07 -1.45
C SER A 124 -0.93 20.63 -1.56
N ASP A 125 -1.84 19.67 -1.66
CA ASP A 125 -1.48 18.26 -1.71
C ASP A 125 -0.77 17.91 -3.03
N ARG A 126 0.24 17.08 -2.91
CA ARG A 126 1.00 16.56 -4.04
C ARG A 126 0.75 15.07 -4.16
N SER A 127 0.98 14.52 -5.33
CA SER A 127 0.94 13.08 -5.55
C SER A 127 2.30 12.62 -6.08
N ASP A 128 2.84 11.56 -5.48
CA ASP A 128 4.13 10.99 -5.91
C ASP A 128 4.04 10.27 -7.25
N ALA A 129 2.82 9.93 -7.68
CA ALA A 129 2.56 9.41 -9.01
C ALA A 129 1.13 9.75 -9.47
N PRO A 130 0.89 9.87 -10.79
CA PRO A 130 -0.46 9.94 -11.32
C PRO A 130 -1.20 8.63 -11.09
N ALA A 131 -2.52 8.70 -10.96
CA ALA A 131 -3.36 7.51 -10.84
C ALA A 131 -3.18 6.59 -12.06
N LYS A 132 -2.89 5.32 -11.81
CA LYS A 132 -2.74 4.32 -12.87
C LYS A 132 -4.07 4.13 -13.58
N GLY A 133 -4.11 4.46 -14.87
CA GLY A 133 -5.32 4.38 -15.69
C GLY A 133 -6.10 5.69 -15.81
N GLY A 134 -5.59 6.81 -15.27
CA GLY A 134 -6.15 8.14 -15.51
C GLY A 134 -6.70 8.83 -14.27
N ALA A 135 -8.02 9.00 -14.16
CA ALA A 135 -8.63 9.73 -13.05
C ALA A 135 -8.55 8.96 -11.72
N GLY A 136 -8.29 9.68 -10.63
CA GLY A 136 -8.23 9.12 -9.27
C GLY A 136 -7.91 10.21 -8.26
N GLY A 137 -7.71 9.80 -7.01
CA GLY A 137 -7.22 10.68 -5.95
C GLY A 137 -5.72 10.91 -6.02
N SER A 138 -5.15 11.49 -4.99
CA SER A 138 -3.71 11.72 -4.85
C SER A 138 -3.14 10.93 -3.67
N VAL A 139 -1.87 10.55 -3.78
CA VAL A 139 -1.16 9.75 -2.76
C VAL A 139 0.24 10.28 -2.59
N GLN A 140 0.64 10.53 -1.36
CA GLN A 140 1.99 10.93 -1.00
C GLN A 140 2.60 9.98 0.04
N LEU A 141 3.84 9.58 -0.18
CA LEU A 141 4.61 8.81 0.78
C LEU A 141 5.45 9.79 1.63
N LEU A 142 5.26 9.73 2.94
CA LEU A 142 5.90 10.65 3.91
C LEU A 142 6.90 9.90 4.80
N GLY A 143 7.88 10.64 5.34
CA GLY A 143 8.90 10.09 6.24
C GLY A 143 9.96 9.25 5.54
N SER A 144 10.61 8.38 6.29
CA SER A 144 11.67 7.48 5.85
C SER A 144 11.37 6.07 6.30
N TYR A 145 11.82 5.07 5.56
CA TYR A 145 11.68 3.68 5.97
C TYR A 145 12.43 3.39 7.28
N CYS A 146 11.86 2.51 8.10
CA CYS A 146 12.58 1.94 9.23
C CYS A 146 13.76 1.10 8.74
N ASN A 147 14.91 1.24 9.40
CA ASN A 147 16.11 0.43 9.13
C ASN A 147 16.08 -0.87 9.94
#